data_020ba6704cd0d1fd8e672ea6f0d06f48
#
_entry.id   020ba6704cd0d1fd8e672ea6f0d06f48
#
_cell.length_a   1.000
_cell.length_b   1.000
_cell.length_c   1.000
_cell.angle_alpha   90.00
_cell.angle_beta   90.00
_cell.angle_gamma   90.00
#
_symmetry.space_group_name_H-M   'P 1'
#
loop_
_entity.id
_entity.type
_entity.pdbx_description
1 polymer ?
#
loop_
_entity_poly.entity_id
_entity_poly.type
_entity_poly.pdbx_seq_one_letter_code
_entity_poly.pdbx_strand_id
1 'polypeptide(L)'
;MTHLWVRAEQRPNEARVGLTPDGAKTLRQAGFQVTVEESAQRAIDLEGYNAVGCSIAPENAWPDAPDDAVIFGLKELPEDGTPLGHRHIMFGHAFKGQYGGQTLLRRFQAGGGTLYDLEYLVDDTGRRLAAFGYWAGYAGAAVSLKCWAAQQN
;
A
#
# COMPACT_ATOMS: atom_id res chain seq x y z
N MET A 1 4.27 -9.75 -19.25
CA MET A 1 4.38 -8.31 -18.83
C MET A 1 3.93 -8.28 -17.38
N THR A 2 4.73 -7.71 -16.47
CA THR A 2 4.34 -7.67 -15.04
C THR A 2 3.18 -6.71 -14.84
N HIS A 3 2.11 -7.16 -14.17
CA HIS A 3 0.93 -6.37 -13.87
C HIS A 3 0.97 -5.95 -12.40
N LEU A 4 1.03 -4.64 -12.14
CA LEU A 4 0.90 -4.06 -10.80
C LEU A 4 -0.53 -3.57 -10.61
N TRP A 5 -1.19 -4.10 -9.59
CA TRP A 5 -2.53 -3.70 -9.17
C TRP A 5 -2.46 -2.91 -7.87
N VAL A 6 -2.70 -1.62 -7.94
CA VAL A 6 -2.69 -0.70 -6.79
C VAL A 6 -4.08 -0.69 -6.16
N ARG A 7 -4.23 -1.43 -5.07
CA ARG A 7 -5.52 -1.54 -4.38
C ARG A 7 -5.88 -0.27 -3.61
N ALA A 8 -7.16 -0.09 -3.35
CA ALA A 8 -7.65 0.87 -2.38
C ALA A 8 -7.21 0.47 -0.96
N GLU A 9 -6.92 1.45 -0.10
CA GLU A 9 -6.66 1.18 1.30
C GLU A 9 -7.98 0.93 2.04
N GLN A 10 -8.04 -0.21 2.75
CA GLN A 10 -9.26 -0.65 3.44
C GLN A 10 -9.29 -0.23 4.91
N ARG A 11 -8.18 0.30 5.43
CA ARG A 11 -8.11 0.80 6.79
C ARG A 11 -8.79 2.17 6.89
N PRO A 12 -9.69 2.39 7.87
CA PRO A 12 -10.32 3.69 8.07
C PRO A 12 -9.31 4.82 8.22
N ASN A 13 -9.56 5.96 7.57
CA ASN A 13 -8.71 7.15 7.58
C ASN A 13 -7.31 6.98 6.94
N GLU A 14 -7.06 5.93 6.18
CA GLU A 14 -5.83 5.79 5.40
C GLU A 14 -6.03 6.35 3.99
N ALA A 15 -5.65 7.61 3.81
CA ALA A 15 -5.76 8.31 2.54
C ALA A 15 -4.47 8.28 1.69
N ARG A 16 -3.37 7.80 2.27
CA ARG A 16 -2.08 7.73 1.55
C ARG A 16 -2.13 6.68 0.46
N VAL A 17 -1.28 6.87 -0.54
CA VAL A 17 -1.09 5.91 -1.64
C VAL A 17 0.37 5.52 -1.75
N GLY A 18 0.63 4.29 -2.11
CA GLY A 18 1.99 3.77 -2.28
C GLY A 18 2.63 4.15 -3.61
N LEU A 19 1.84 4.54 -4.60
CA LEU A 19 2.28 4.89 -5.95
C LEU A 19 1.66 6.21 -6.36
N THR A 20 2.49 7.18 -6.76
CA THR A 20 2.02 8.45 -7.35
C THR A 20 1.75 8.29 -8.86
N PRO A 21 0.99 9.21 -9.51
CA PRO A 21 0.84 9.20 -10.97
C PRO A 21 2.16 9.25 -11.73
N ASP A 22 3.15 10.02 -11.27
CA ASP A 22 4.48 10.06 -11.89
C ASP A 22 5.23 8.72 -11.73
N GLY A 23 5.12 8.07 -10.57
CA GLY A 23 5.64 6.73 -10.36
C GLY A 23 4.97 5.70 -11.28
N ALA A 24 3.65 5.77 -11.44
CA ALA A 24 2.89 4.93 -12.36
C ALA A 24 3.31 5.15 -13.82
N LYS A 25 3.53 6.40 -14.23
CA LYS A 25 4.06 6.74 -15.56
C LYS A 25 5.43 6.09 -15.80
N THR A 26 6.34 6.19 -14.82
CA THR A 26 7.67 5.59 -14.90
C THR A 26 7.60 4.07 -15.05
N LEU A 27 6.76 3.40 -14.25
CA LEU A 27 6.57 1.95 -14.36
C LEU A 27 5.99 1.54 -15.71
N ARG A 28 5.00 2.27 -16.22
CA ARG A 28 4.44 2.00 -17.55
C ARG A 28 5.45 2.17 -18.67
N GLN A 29 6.30 3.19 -18.59
CA GLN A 29 7.40 3.40 -19.53
C GLN A 29 8.43 2.25 -19.48
N ALA A 30 8.60 1.63 -18.31
CA ALA A 30 9.43 0.45 -18.12
C ALA A 30 8.73 -0.87 -18.55
N GLY A 31 7.51 -0.81 -19.12
CA GLY A 31 6.80 -1.97 -19.64
C GLY A 31 5.90 -2.68 -18.65
N PHE A 32 5.57 -2.07 -17.50
CA PHE A 32 4.59 -2.62 -16.57
C PHE A 32 3.16 -2.26 -17.02
N GLN A 33 2.23 -3.17 -16.82
CA GLN A 33 0.82 -2.83 -16.77
C GLN A 33 0.50 -2.32 -15.36
N VAL A 34 -0.27 -1.23 -15.25
CA VAL A 34 -0.67 -0.66 -13.98
C VAL A 34 -2.18 -0.48 -13.96
N THR A 35 -2.84 -1.10 -12.99
CA THR A 35 -4.25 -0.88 -12.65
C THR A 35 -4.33 -0.22 -11.29
N VAL A 36 -5.21 0.77 -11.14
CA VAL A 36 -5.43 1.50 -9.88
C VAL A 36 -6.91 1.42 -9.53
N GLU A 37 -7.21 0.97 -8.30
CA GLU A 37 -8.59 0.93 -7.83
C GLU A 37 -9.13 2.34 -7.52
N GLU A 38 -10.42 2.54 -7.73
CA GLU A 38 -11.15 3.68 -7.18
C GLU A 38 -11.05 3.70 -5.65
N SER A 39 -11.09 4.89 -5.05
CA SER A 39 -11.12 5.03 -3.60
C SER A 39 -11.65 6.40 -3.22
N ALA A 40 -12.70 6.43 -2.43
CA ALA A 40 -13.31 7.67 -1.94
C ALA A 40 -12.43 8.44 -0.94
N GLN A 41 -11.47 7.76 -0.28
CA GLN A 41 -10.61 8.37 0.74
C GLN A 41 -9.19 8.71 0.27
N ARG A 42 -8.86 8.40 -0.99
CA ARG A 42 -7.52 8.60 -1.54
C ARG A 42 -7.11 10.08 -1.56
N ALA A 43 -5.90 10.38 -1.12
CA ALA A 43 -5.37 11.76 -1.11
C ALA A 43 -4.93 12.27 -2.49
N ILE A 44 -4.75 11.41 -3.49
CA ILE A 44 -4.36 11.74 -4.86
C ILE A 44 -5.48 11.34 -5.80
N ASP A 45 -5.97 12.26 -6.61
CA ASP A 45 -7.08 12.02 -7.53
C ASP A 45 -6.76 10.98 -8.59
N LEU A 46 -7.78 10.20 -8.98
CA LEU A 46 -7.69 9.18 -10.03
C LEU A 46 -7.37 9.76 -11.40
N GLU A 47 -7.76 11.01 -11.66
CA GLU A 47 -7.52 11.68 -12.94
C GLU A 47 -6.04 11.66 -13.33
N GLY A 48 -5.13 11.86 -12.36
CA GLY A 48 -3.69 11.80 -12.59
C GLY A 48 -3.20 10.43 -13.08
N TYR A 49 -3.76 9.34 -12.56
CA TYR A 49 -3.43 7.98 -13.01
C TYR A 49 -4.02 7.67 -14.38
N ASN A 50 -5.26 8.09 -14.62
CA ASN A 50 -5.92 7.94 -15.91
C ASN A 50 -5.15 8.70 -17.02
N ALA A 51 -4.72 9.93 -16.74
CA ALA A 51 -3.96 10.77 -17.67
C ALA A 51 -2.62 10.14 -18.10
N VAL A 52 -1.99 9.33 -17.23
CA VAL A 52 -0.77 8.59 -17.56
C VAL A 52 -1.06 7.19 -18.11
N GLY A 53 -2.34 6.87 -18.36
CA GLY A 53 -2.83 5.68 -19.06
C GLY A 53 -2.86 4.41 -18.18
N CYS A 54 -3.01 4.54 -16.85
CA CYS A 54 -3.35 3.40 -16.00
C CYS A 54 -4.77 2.93 -16.29
N SER A 55 -5.01 1.63 -16.13
CA SER A 55 -6.38 1.10 -16.05
C SER A 55 -6.99 1.46 -14.70
N ILE A 56 -8.29 1.72 -14.65
CA ILE A 56 -9.03 1.97 -13.42
C ILE A 56 -9.94 0.77 -13.15
N ALA A 57 -10.00 0.34 -11.90
CA ALA A 57 -10.86 -0.74 -11.43
C ALA A 57 -11.74 -0.26 -10.26
N PRO A 58 -12.89 -0.90 -10.01
CA PRO A 58 -13.71 -0.60 -8.85
C PRO A 58 -12.94 -0.79 -7.54
N GLU A 59 -13.35 -0.07 -6.50
CA GLU A 59 -12.79 -0.21 -5.15
C GLU A 59 -12.94 -1.65 -4.63
N ASN A 60 -11.88 -2.20 -4.05
CA ASN A 60 -11.82 -3.56 -3.52
C ASN A 60 -12.01 -4.69 -4.56
N ALA A 61 -11.73 -4.43 -5.83
CA ALA A 61 -11.78 -5.44 -6.90
C ALA A 61 -10.50 -6.30 -7.00
N TRP A 62 -9.46 -6.03 -6.20
CA TRP A 62 -8.20 -6.75 -6.23
C TRP A 62 -8.30 -8.29 -6.03
N PRO A 63 -9.29 -8.86 -5.32
CA PRO A 63 -9.40 -10.32 -5.23
C PRO A 63 -9.67 -10.99 -6.57
N ASP A 64 -10.31 -10.26 -7.50
CA ASP A 64 -10.63 -10.71 -8.86
C ASP A 64 -9.60 -10.24 -9.90
N ALA A 65 -8.47 -9.70 -9.45
CA ALA A 65 -7.35 -9.34 -10.33
C ALA A 65 -6.79 -10.58 -11.03
N PRO A 66 -6.16 -10.44 -12.21
CA PRO A 66 -5.48 -11.56 -12.87
C PRO A 66 -4.51 -12.29 -11.92
N ASP A 67 -4.46 -13.62 -11.98
CA ASP A 67 -3.67 -14.46 -11.07
C ASP A 67 -2.17 -14.09 -11.02
N ASP A 68 -1.63 -13.55 -12.11
CA ASP A 68 -0.24 -13.11 -12.21
C ASP A 68 0.00 -11.68 -11.72
N ALA A 69 -1.06 -10.95 -11.35
CA ALA A 69 -0.94 -9.59 -10.83
C ALA A 69 -0.21 -9.55 -9.48
N VAL A 70 0.51 -8.46 -9.27
CA VAL A 70 1.11 -8.11 -7.99
C VAL A 70 0.24 -7.05 -7.34
N ILE A 71 -0.36 -7.38 -6.20
CA ILE A 71 -1.25 -6.48 -5.46
C ILE A 71 -0.41 -5.57 -4.58
N PHE A 72 -0.54 -4.26 -4.78
CA PHE A 72 0.21 -3.26 -4.04
C PHE A 72 -0.70 -2.40 -3.17
N GLY A 73 -0.38 -2.30 -1.89
CA GLY A 73 -1.02 -1.43 -0.92
C GLY A 73 -0.05 -1.03 0.17
N LEU A 74 -0.47 -0.18 1.09
CA LEU A 74 0.36 0.25 2.24
C LEU A 74 0.00 -0.51 3.51
N LYS A 75 -1.28 -0.64 3.82
CA LYS A 75 -1.76 -1.16 5.10
C LYS A 75 -2.24 -2.60 5.02
N GLU A 76 -2.46 -3.16 6.18
CA GLU A 76 -2.97 -4.51 6.36
C GLU A 76 -4.32 -4.69 5.67
N LEU A 77 -4.59 -5.90 5.22
CA LEU A 77 -5.88 -6.30 4.72
C LEU A 77 -6.84 -6.60 5.90
N PRO A 78 -8.16 -6.49 5.72
CA PRO A 78 -9.13 -6.92 6.73
C PRO A 78 -8.88 -8.36 7.18
N GLU A 79 -9.03 -8.63 8.47
CA GLU A 79 -8.84 -9.97 9.07
C GLU A 79 -10.08 -10.84 8.87
N ASP A 80 -10.49 -11.05 7.63
CA ASP A 80 -11.69 -11.83 7.26
C ASP A 80 -11.43 -13.34 7.04
N GLY A 81 -10.17 -13.77 7.18
CA GLY A 81 -9.78 -15.17 6.99
C GLY A 81 -9.66 -15.62 5.53
N THR A 82 -9.99 -14.78 4.56
CA THR A 82 -9.94 -15.14 3.13
C THR A 82 -8.52 -15.55 2.71
N PRO A 83 -8.32 -16.70 2.05
CA PRO A 83 -7.02 -17.10 1.52
C PRO A 83 -6.45 -16.08 0.54
N LEU A 84 -5.14 -15.84 0.57
CA LEU A 84 -4.45 -14.88 -0.29
C LEU A 84 -3.63 -15.63 -1.35
N GLY A 85 -4.11 -15.60 -2.60
CA GLY A 85 -3.47 -16.31 -3.73
C GLY A 85 -2.46 -15.48 -4.50
N HIS A 86 -2.58 -14.15 -4.48
CA HIS A 86 -1.71 -13.25 -5.22
C HIS A 86 -0.38 -12.99 -4.50
N ARG A 87 0.55 -12.39 -5.23
CA ARG A 87 1.73 -11.73 -4.65
C ARG A 87 1.32 -10.37 -4.11
N HIS A 88 1.59 -10.08 -2.85
CA HIS A 88 1.25 -8.81 -2.22
C HIS A 88 2.49 -8.05 -1.80
N ILE A 89 2.52 -6.75 -2.08
CA ILE A 89 3.51 -5.79 -1.57
C ILE A 89 2.77 -4.86 -0.61
N MET A 90 3.11 -4.91 0.69
CA MET A 90 2.50 -4.05 1.73
C MET A 90 3.33 -4.08 3.02
N PHE A 91 3.01 -3.21 3.97
CA PHE A 91 3.51 -3.31 5.34
C PHE A 91 2.70 -4.38 6.10
N GLY A 92 3.15 -5.61 6.04
CA GLY A 92 2.46 -6.74 6.66
C GLY A 92 2.74 -6.89 8.15
N HIS A 93 3.88 -6.38 8.63
CA HIS A 93 4.34 -6.50 10.02
C HIS A 93 4.29 -7.93 10.58
N ALA A 94 4.30 -8.93 9.70
CA ALA A 94 4.01 -10.33 10.05
C ALA A 94 5.06 -10.96 10.97
N PHE A 95 6.29 -10.46 10.97
CA PHE A 95 7.44 -11.04 11.69
C PHE A 95 7.87 -10.26 12.93
N LYS A 96 7.12 -9.22 13.33
CA LYS A 96 7.44 -8.38 14.49
C LYS A 96 6.70 -8.80 15.77
N GLY A 97 6.04 -9.94 15.79
CA GLY A 97 5.24 -10.39 16.93
C GLY A 97 3.99 -9.52 17.17
N GLN A 98 3.58 -8.73 16.20
CA GLN A 98 2.39 -7.91 16.31
C GLN A 98 1.12 -8.76 16.18
N TYR A 99 0.02 -8.25 16.77
CA TYR A 99 -1.30 -8.85 16.63
C TYR A 99 -1.68 -8.94 15.15
N GLY A 100 -2.24 -10.09 14.76
CA GLY A 100 -2.66 -10.33 13.36
C GLY A 100 -1.58 -10.95 12.45
N GLY A 101 -0.29 -10.86 12.78
CA GLY A 101 0.79 -11.37 11.93
C GLY A 101 0.66 -12.87 11.60
N GLN A 102 0.35 -13.71 12.58
CA GLN A 102 0.14 -15.13 12.35
C GLN A 102 -1.09 -15.41 11.49
N THR A 103 -2.17 -14.67 11.70
CA THR A 103 -3.39 -14.78 10.91
C THR A 103 -3.12 -14.44 9.44
N LEU A 104 -2.39 -13.35 9.19
CA LEU A 104 -1.97 -12.96 7.85
C LEU A 104 -1.14 -14.06 7.16
N LEU A 105 -0.13 -14.60 7.84
CA LEU A 105 0.72 -15.66 7.27
C LEU A 105 -0.06 -16.94 6.97
N ARG A 106 -1.03 -17.32 7.80
CA ARG A 106 -1.93 -18.47 7.54
C ARG A 106 -2.77 -18.25 6.29
N ARG A 107 -3.22 -17.02 6.02
CA ARG A 107 -3.98 -16.68 4.81
C ARG A 107 -3.13 -16.86 3.55
N PHE A 108 -1.87 -16.44 3.57
CA PHE A 108 -0.92 -16.70 2.48
C PHE A 108 -0.63 -18.18 2.31
N GLN A 109 -0.44 -18.91 3.40
CA GLN A 109 -0.23 -20.36 3.36
C GLN A 109 -1.45 -21.09 2.76
N ALA A 110 -2.66 -20.67 3.11
CA ALA A 110 -3.89 -21.27 2.60
C ALA A 110 -4.16 -20.93 1.11
N GLY A 111 -3.78 -19.72 0.66
CA GLY A 111 -4.01 -19.26 -0.71
C GLY A 111 -2.85 -19.53 -1.67
N GLY A 112 -1.69 -19.89 -1.18
CA GLY A 112 -0.48 -20.09 -2.00
C GLY A 112 0.19 -18.80 -2.49
N GLY A 113 -0.25 -17.64 -2.02
CA GLY A 113 0.31 -16.34 -2.37
C GLY A 113 1.65 -16.03 -1.71
N THR A 114 2.17 -14.85 -1.99
CA THR A 114 3.48 -14.42 -1.47
C THR A 114 3.38 -13.01 -0.87
N LEU A 115 3.94 -12.81 0.32
CA LEU A 115 4.08 -11.49 0.95
C LEU A 115 5.47 -10.91 0.70
N TYR A 116 5.53 -9.75 0.06
CA TYR A 116 6.69 -8.85 0.04
C TYR A 116 6.47 -7.74 1.07
N ASP A 117 7.01 -7.94 2.29
CA ASP A 117 6.79 -6.99 3.38
C ASP A 117 7.71 -5.78 3.23
N LEU A 118 7.12 -4.60 2.97
CA LEU A 118 7.84 -3.32 2.82
C LEU A 118 8.66 -2.95 4.07
N GLU A 119 8.34 -3.51 5.23
CA GLU A 119 9.10 -3.28 6.46
C GLU A 119 10.55 -3.76 6.35
N TYR A 120 10.80 -4.77 5.50
CA TYR A 120 12.11 -5.38 5.30
C TYR A 120 12.76 -5.02 3.96
N LEU A 121 12.16 -4.10 3.20
CA LEU A 121 12.74 -3.60 1.96
C LEU A 121 13.90 -2.66 2.28
N VAL A 122 15.12 -3.13 2.04
CA VAL A 122 16.36 -2.42 2.33
C VAL A 122 17.25 -2.33 1.08
N ASP A 123 18.14 -1.34 1.05
CA ASP A 123 19.21 -1.27 0.07
C ASP A 123 20.41 -2.15 0.47
N ASP A 124 21.45 -2.16 -0.36
CA ASP A 124 22.68 -2.96 -0.16
C ASP A 124 23.44 -2.59 1.13
N THR A 125 23.14 -1.45 1.73
CA THR A 125 23.73 -1.00 3.01
C THR A 125 22.87 -1.36 4.22
N GLY A 126 21.70 -1.98 4.01
CA GLY A 126 20.72 -2.30 5.04
C GLY A 126 19.81 -1.15 5.44
N ARG A 127 19.85 0.00 4.71
CA ARG A 127 18.94 1.13 4.94
C ARG A 127 17.56 0.82 4.38
N ARG A 128 16.53 1.07 5.18
CA ARG A 128 15.13 0.92 4.73
C ARG A 128 14.80 1.88 3.59
N LEU A 129 14.26 1.32 2.50
CA LEU A 129 13.80 2.09 1.33
C LEU A 129 12.36 2.59 1.53
N ALA A 130 11.48 1.77 2.10
CA ALA A 130 10.11 2.16 2.42
C ALA A 130 10.03 2.67 3.88
N ALA A 131 10.21 3.97 4.08
CA ALA A 131 10.18 4.60 5.40
C ALA A 131 9.59 6.01 5.33
N PHE A 132 8.76 6.36 6.33
CA PHE A 132 8.06 7.65 6.40
C PHE A 132 8.66 8.59 7.47
N GLY A 133 9.87 8.32 7.97
CA GLY A 133 10.45 8.96 9.15
C GLY A 133 10.50 10.49 9.08
N TYR A 134 10.96 11.08 7.98
CA TYR A 134 11.08 12.53 7.82
C TYR A 134 9.72 13.25 7.97
N TRP A 135 8.74 12.85 7.16
CA TRP A 135 7.41 13.49 7.17
C TRP A 135 6.61 13.17 8.44
N ALA A 136 6.80 11.99 9.02
CA ALA A 136 6.20 11.65 10.30
C ALA A 136 6.75 12.54 11.43
N GLY A 137 8.06 12.80 11.45
CA GLY A 137 8.69 13.72 12.39
C GLY A 137 8.22 15.16 12.20
N TYR A 138 8.18 15.64 10.97
CA TYR A 138 7.68 16.97 10.65
C TYR A 138 6.22 17.17 11.07
N ALA A 139 5.34 16.26 10.69
CA ALA A 139 3.92 16.31 11.06
C ALA A 139 3.72 16.21 12.57
N GLY A 140 4.47 15.32 13.25
CA GLY A 140 4.44 15.17 14.70
C GLY A 140 4.83 16.45 15.42
N ALA A 141 5.90 17.11 15.00
CA ALA A 141 6.32 18.40 15.57
C ALA A 141 5.26 19.50 15.35
N ALA A 142 4.72 19.61 14.13
CA ALA A 142 3.68 20.61 13.81
C ALA A 142 2.40 20.40 14.65
N VAL A 143 1.94 19.15 14.80
CA VAL A 143 0.77 18.82 15.62
C VAL A 143 1.05 19.11 17.10
N SER A 144 2.24 18.79 17.61
CA SER A 144 2.61 19.07 19.01
C SER A 144 2.58 20.56 19.30
N LEU A 145 3.10 21.40 18.41
CA LEU A 145 3.04 22.86 18.54
C LEU A 145 1.60 23.38 18.53
N LYS A 146 0.75 22.83 17.64
CA LYS A 146 -0.67 23.18 17.58
C LYS A 146 -1.41 22.82 18.87
N CYS A 147 -1.16 21.62 19.40
CA CYS A 147 -1.76 21.18 20.66
C CYS A 147 -1.28 22.04 21.83
N TRP A 148 0.01 22.37 21.89
CA TRP A 148 0.56 23.26 22.91
C TRP A 148 -0.10 24.66 22.85
N ALA A 149 -0.21 25.25 21.67
CA ALA A 149 -0.84 26.58 21.50
C ALA A 149 -2.33 26.55 21.94
N ALA A 150 -3.06 25.47 21.68
CA ALA A 150 -4.45 25.32 22.10
C ALA A 150 -4.61 25.20 23.63
N GLN A 151 -3.56 24.82 24.37
CA GLN A 151 -3.58 24.73 25.83
C GLN A 151 -3.25 26.06 26.50
N GLN A 152 -2.79 27.07 25.75
CA GLN A 152 -2.46 28.40 26.28
C GLN A 152 -3.65 29.38 26.23
N ASN A 153 -4.76 29.01 25.61
CA ASN A 153 -6.02 29.75 25.56
C ASN A 153 -7.03 29.15 26.52
#